data_f13dc338d65d63226da2578eed7e14fe
#
_entry.id   f13dc338d65d63226da2578eed7e14fe
#
_cell.length_a   1.000
_cell.length_b   1.000
_cell.length_c   1.000
_cell.angle_alpha   90.00
_cell.angle_beta   90.00
_cell.angle_gamma   90.00
#
_symmetry.space_group_name_H-M   'P 1'
#
loop_
_entity.id
_entity.type
_entity.pdbx_description
1 polymer ?
#
loop_
_entity_poly.entity_id
_entity_poly.type
_entity_poly.pdbx_seq_one_letter_code
_entity_poly.pdbx_strand_id
1 'polypeptide(L)'
;MDIYIQLYILRINLLLCLTIAACGADVHRASVTRVWPEMGTMMSAAAWGADSTRVARALEAAHDSVDHIDSLIQRRVGIAALDSVRREIRRGTGVALAGDSIAAGYALERAALALGHDVDSALLDLGGQYRWVAAAARPTHRTVGIPDPDNTLRMLASVELHGGSVRTQSQRNAPRGAARSVTVLAPDALTANAWAATFLALGCDRALTNREGLSVVCADSAGVRWTSELQNRVSLPAARGP
;
A
#
# COMPACT_ATOMS: atom_id res chain seq x y z
N MET A 1 6.18 -6.34 70.06
CA MET A 1 5.53 -5.34 69.19
C MET A 1 6.32 -5.06 67.91
N ASP A 2 7.55 -5.56 67.79
CA ASP A 2 8.46 -5.25 66.66
C ASP A 2 8.33 -6.18 65.44
N ILE A 3 7.90 -7.41 65.61
CA ILE A 3 7.82 -8.39 64.51
C ILE A 3 6.72 -8.03 63.50
N TYR A 4 5.61 -7.48 63.95
CA TYR A 4 4.51 -7.08 63.04
C TYR A 4 4.85 -5.86 62.21
N ILE A 5 5.62 -4.93 62.73
CA ILE A 5 6.08 -3.73 62.02
C ILE A 5 7.08 -4.12 60.92
N GLN A 6 8.02 -5.01 61.23
CA GLN A 6 8.99 -5.52 60.23
C GLN A 6 8.31 -6.27 59.08
N LEU A 7 7.33 -7.11 59.37
CA LEU A 7 6.56 -7.79 58.34
C LEU A 7 5.70 -6.87 57.47
N TYR A 8 5.20 -5.76 58.03
CA TYR A 8 4.41 -4.78 57.30
C TYR A 8 5.29 -3.96 56.37
N ILE A 9 6.48 -3.53 56.82
CA ILE A 9 7.46 -2.82 56.01
C ILE A 9 7.98 -3.72 54.87
N LEU A 10 8.22 -5.00 55.11
CA LEU A 10 8.66 -5.96 54.09
C LEU A 10 7.61 -6.17 53.01
N ARG A 11 6.31 -6.24 53.37
CA ARG A 11 5.20 -6.34 52.44
C ARG A 11 4.99 -5.09 51.59
N ILE A 12 5.16 -3.90 52.20
CA ILE A 12 5.05 -2.63 51.44
C ILE A 12 6.19 -2.49 50.45
N ASN A 13 7.42 -2.83 50.83
CA ASN A 13 8.57 -2.79 49.89
C ASN A 13 8.45 -3.83 48.79
N LEU A 14 7.88 -5.02 49.05
CA LEU A 14 7.64 -6.05 48.02
C LEU A 14 6.55 -5.61 47.05
N LEU A 15 5.48 -4.95 47.52
CA LEU A 15 4.44 -4.39 46.67
C LEU A 15 4.96 -3.19 45.84
N LEU A 16 5.81 -2.34 46.42
CA LEU A 16 6.40 -1.20 45.72
C LEU A 16 7.38 -1.63 44.62
N CYS A 17 8.15 -2.71 44.82
CA CYS A 17 9.02 -3.28 43.80
C CYS A 17 8.23 -3.95 42.65
N LEU A 18 7.05 -4.51 42.90
CA LEU A 18 6.22 -5.09 41.85
C LEU A 18 5.54 -4.03 40.94
N THR A 19 5.33 -2.82 41.44
CA THR A 19 4.72 -1.75 40.63
C THR A 19 5.73 -1.03 39.73
N ILE A 20 7.03 -1.13 40.00
CA ILE A 20 8.08 -0.51 39.17
C ILE A 20 8.43 -1.39 37.94
N ALA A 21 8.14 -2.69 37.99
CA ALA A 21 8.37 -3.61 36.87
C ALA A 21 7.33 -3.51 35.75
N ALA A 22 6.29 -2.68 35.90
CA ALA A 22 5.25 -2.45 34.88
C ALA A 22 5.49 -1.18 34.06
N CYS A 23 6.68 -0.56 34.09
CA CYS A 23 7.11 0.32 32.99
C CYS A 23 7.32 -0.56 31.77
N GLY A 24 6.27 -0.72 30.96
CA GLY A 24 6.37 -1.34 29.66
C GLY A 24 7.48 -0.64 28.90
N ALA A 25 8.58 -1.34 28.66
CA ALA A 25 9.58 -0.88 27.73
C ALA A 25 8.84 -0.58 26.43
N ASP A 26 8.68 0.67 26.08
CA ASP A 26 8.36 1.06 24.71
C ASP A 26 9.48 0.46 23.88
N VAL A 27 9.17 -0.66 23.24
CA VAL A 27 10.09 -1.29 22.31
C VAL A 27 10.29 -0.24 21.21
N HIS A 28 11.39 0.51 21.31
CA HIS A 28 11.81 1.46 20.30
C HIS A 28 11.92 0.68 18.98
N ARG A 29 10.90 0.81 18.17
CA ARG A 29 10.92 0.22 16.82
C ARG A 29 11.90 1.00 15.99
N ALA A 30 12.90 0.31 15.50
CA ALA A 30 13.75 0.86 14.48
C ALA A 30 12.92 1.12 13.21
N SER A 31 13.10 2.30 12.62
CA SER A 31 12.54 2.63 11.31
C SER A 31 13.69 2.91 10.34
N VAL A 32 13.58 2.35 9.14
CA VAL A 32 14.55 2.58 8.06
C VAL A 32 13.78 3.02 6.83
N THR A 33 14.26 4.07 6.19
CA THR A 33 13.73 4.55 4.90
C THR A 33 14.84 4.53 3.87
N ARG A 34 14.51 4.12 2.64
CA ARG A 34 15.39 4.08 1.48
C ARG A 34 14.66 4.59 0.24
N VAL A 35 15.43 5.09 -0.72
CA VAL A 35 14.92 5.55 -2.02
C VAL A 35 15.92 5.16 -3.08
N TRP A 36 15.42 4.59 -4.19
CA TRP A 36 16.23 4.17 -5.35
C TRP A 36 15.57 4.60 -6.66
N PRO A 37 16.33 4.92 -7.71
CA PRO A 37 15.78 5.04 -9.06
C PRO A 37 15.50 3.64 -9.62
N GLU A 38 14.26 3.35 -10.03
CA GLU A 38 13.83 2.05 -10.50
C GLU A 38 12.76 2.15 -11.58
N MET A 39 12.81 1.28 -12.59
CA MET A 39 11.78 1.13 -13.63
C MET A 39 11.36 2.47 -14.27
N GLY A 40 12.32 3.38 -14.49
CA GLY A 40 12.05 4.72 -15.04
C GLY A 40 11.34 5.70 -14.11
N THR A 41 11.25 5.37 -12.81
CA THR A 41 10.65 6.19 -11.75
C THR A 41 11.48 6.11 -10.47
N MET A 42 10.86 6.36 -9.32
CA MET A 42 11.49 6.21 -8.01
C MET A 42 10.76 5.10 -7.23
N MET A 43 11.56 4.21 -6.62
CA MET A 43 11.11 3.34 -5.55
C MET A 43 11.43 3.99 -4.21
N SER A 44 10.48 4.10 -3.31
CA SER A 44 10.71 4.43 -1.91
C SER A 44 10.19 3.32 -1.01
N ALA A 45 10.89 3.07 0.08
CA ALA A 45 10.51 2.06 1.03
C ALA A 45 10.77 2.54 2.46
N ALA A 46 9.78 2.42 3.32
CA ALA A 46 9.89 2.65 4.75
C ALA A 46 9.46 1.38 5.48
N ALA A 47 10.30 0.88 6.38
CA ALA A 47 10.01 -0.32 7.14
C ALA A 47 10.32 -0.15 8.63
N TRP A 48 9.60 -0.90 9.44
CA TRP A 48 9.68 -0.88 10.91
C TRP A 48 9.90 -2.30 11.41
N GLY A 49 10.77 -2.43 12.41
CA GLY A 49 11.09 -3.71 13.04
C GLY A 49 11.88 -3.54 14.32
N ALA A 50 12.23 -4.64 14.96
CA ALA A 50 12.97 -4.65 16.21
C ALA A 50 14.46 -4.27 16.05
N ASP A 51 15.05 -4.55 14.88
CA ASP A 51 16.49 -4.39 14.61
C ASP A 51 16.69 -3.62 13.30
N SER A 52 17.34 -2.46 13.37
CA SER A 52 17.56 -1.59 12.20
C SER A 52 18.44 -2.25 11.12
N THR A 53 19.39 -3.09 11.49
CA THR A 53 20.28 -3.77 10.55
C THR A 53 19.51 -4.84 9.76
N ARG A 54 18.62 -5.59 10.43
CA ARG A 54 17.75 -6.57 9.77
C ARG A 54 16.75 -5.86 8.85
N VAL A 55 16.11 -4.79 9.33
CA VAL A 55 15.18 -3.98 8.55
C VAL A 55 15.87 -3.40 7.31
N ALA A 56 17.09 -2.85 7.44
CA ALA A 56 17.85 -2.34 6.31
C ALA A 56 18.14 -3.42 5.28
N ARG A 57 18.58 -4.60 5.74
CA ARG A 57 18.86 -5.75 4.87
C ARG A 57 17.62 -6.25 4.13
N ALA A 58 16.47 -6.28 4.81
CA ALA A 58 15.20 -6.64 4.19
C ALA A 58 14.79 -5.63 3.09
N LEU A 59 15.05 -4.33 3.30
CA LEU A 59 14.80 -3.31 2.28
C LEU A 59 15.74 -3.45 1.08
N GLU A 60 17.02 -3.79 1.27
CA GLU A 60 17.92 -4.08 0.15
C GLU A 60 17.45 -5.31 -0.64
N ALA A 61 17.03 -6.38 0.04
CA ALA A 61 16.47 -7.56 -0.64
C ALA A 61 15.19 -7.24 -1.42
N ALA A 62 14.35 -6.34 -0.91
CA ALA A 62 13.17 -5.85 -1.62
C ALA A 62 13.56 -5.06 -2.88
N HIS A 63 14.57 -4.18 -2.80
CA HIS A 63 15.11 -3.44 -3.93
C HIS A 63 15.72 -4.37 -4.97
N ASP A 64 16.60 -5.31 -4.57
CA ASP A 64 17.21 -6.29 -5.48
C ASP A 64 16.17 -7.09 -6.27
N SER A 65 15.01 -7.35 -5.63
CA SER A 65 13.89 -8.03 -6.29
C SER A 65 13.26 -7.17 -7.39
N VAL A 66 13.14 -5.85 -7.20
CA VAL A 66 12.64 -4.92 -8.23
C VAL A 66 13.63 -4.80 -9.37
N ASP A 67 14.92 -4.58 -9.07
CA ASP A 67 15.99 -4.49 -10.07
C ASP A 67 16.04 -5.76 -10.95
N HIS A 68 15.92 -6.93 -10.32
CA HIS A 68 15.85 -8.19 -11.08
C HIS A 68 14.67 -8.21 -12.07
N ILE A 69 13.47 -7.80 -11.64
CA ILE A 69 12.29 -7.74 -12.53
C ILE A 69 12.49 -6.71 -13.63
N ASP A 70 13.01 -5.52 -13.32
CA ASP A 70 13.30 -4.49 -14.31
C ASP A 70 14.30 -5.03 -15.37
N SER A 71 15.35 -5.72 -14.95
CA SER A 71 16.31 -6.33 -15.85
C SER A 71 15.69 -7.41 -16.76
N LEU A 72 14.70 -8.19 -16.30
CA LEU A 72 13.95 -9.13 -17.13
C LEU A 72 13.13 -8.42 -18.20
N ILE A 73 12.46 -7.34 -17.81
CA ILE A 73 11.62 -6.52 -18.72
C ILE A 73 12.48 -5.86 -19.79
N GLN A 74 13.59 -5.24 -19.42
CA GLN A 74 14.53 -4.60 -20.33
C GLN A 74 15.08 -5.61 -21.36
N ARG A 75 15.37 -6.84 -20.94
CA ARG A 75 15.79 -7.93 -21.82
C ARG A 75 14.64 -8.60 -22.57
N ARG A 76 13.39 -8.13 -22.41
CA ARG A 76 12.17 -8.69 -23.01
C ARG A 76 11.96 -10.17 -22.69
N VAL A 77 12.38 -10.61 -21.51
CA VAL A 77 12.10 -11.96 -21.02
C VAL A 77 10.63 -12.04 -20.61
N GLY A 78 9.92 -13.03 -21.13
CA GLY A 78 8.52 -13.26 -20.79
C GLY A 78 8.34 -13.63 -19.31
N ILE A 79 7.40 -12.97 -18.63
CA ILE A 79 7.05 -13.26 -17.25
C ILE A 79 5.66 -13.89 -17.23
N ALA A 80 5.60 -15.19 -16.99
CA ALA A 80 4.36 -16.00 -17.10
C ALA A 80 3.21 -15.45 -16.23
N ALA A 81 3.51 -14.88 -15.06
CA ALA A 81 2.51 -14.27 -14.19
C ALA A 81 1.82 -13.06 -14.86
N LEU A 82 2.59 -12.18 -15.51
CA LEU A 82 2.05 -11.03 -16.24
C LEU A 82 1.17 -11.48 -17.42
N ASP A 83 1.63 -12.47 -18.18
CA ASP A 83 0.89 -13.00 -19.31
C ASP A 83 -0.41 -13.68 -18.87
N SER A 84 -0.42 -14.35 -17.73
CA SER A 84 -1.63 -14.97 -17.17
C SER A 84 -2.68 -13.91 -16.82
N VAL A 85 -2.31 -12.87 -16.05
CA VAL A 85 -3.21 -11.79 -15.66
C VAL A 85 -3.75 -11.04 -16.89
N ARG A 86 -2.90 -10.75 -17.87
CA ARG A 86 -3.32 -10.09 -19.12
C ARG A 86 -4.34 -10.90 -19.90
N ARG A 87 -4.14 -12.23 -20.01
CA ARG A 87 -5.10 -13.13 -20.68
C ARG A 87 -6.43 -13.21 -19.94
N GLU A 88 -6.39 -13.25 -18.62
CA GLU A 88 -7.58 -13.29 -17.77
C GLU A 88 -8.42 -12.02 -17.93
N ILE A 89 -7.81 -10.85 -17.79
CA ILE A 89 -8.48 -9.55 -17.98
C ILE A 89 -9.05 -9.45 -19.38
N ARG A 90 -8.28 -9.79 -20.42
CA ARG A 90 -8.77 -9.75 -21.80
C ARG A 90 -9.98 -10.64 -22.02
N ARG A 91 -9.99 -11.85 -21.45
CA ARG A 91 -11.13 -12.78 -21.56
C ARG A 91 -12.36 -12.27 -20.81
N GLY A 92 -12.18 -11.72 -19.60
CA GLY A 92 -13.29 -11.26 -18.76
C GLY A 92 -13.88 -9.91 -19.19
N THR A 93 -13.07 -9.02 -19.76
CA THR A 93 -13.46 -7.62 -19.99
C THR A 93 -13.32 -7.14 -21.44
N GLY A 94 -12.58 -7.85 -22.28
CA GLY A 94 -12.20 -7.41 -23.62
C GLY A 94 -11.03 -6.41 -23.65
N VAL A 95 -10.57 -5.90 -22.50
CA VAL A 95 -9.48 -4.93 -22.42
C VAL A 95 -8.13 -5.62 -22.64
N ALA A 96 -7.34 -5.09 -23.57
CA ALA A 96 -5.97 -5.52 -23.80
C ALA A 96 -4.99 -4.61 -23.05
N LEU A 97 -4.36 -5.13 -22.02
CA LEU A 97 -3.31 -4.41 -21.28
C LEU A 97 -1.96 -4.49 -22.05
N ALA A 98 -1.26 -3.36 -22.15
CA ALA A 98 0.09 -3.33 -22.70
C ALA A 98 1.06 -4.15 -21.80
N GLY A 99 2.16 -4.68 -22.39
CA GLY A 99 3.09 -5.57 -21.72
C GLY A 99 3.63 -5.01 -20.42
N ASP A 100 4.07 -3.78 -20.46
CA ASP A 100 4.77 -3.13 -19.34
C ASP A 100 3.84 -2.42 -18.36
N SER A 101 2.54 -2.27 -18.71
CA SER A 101 1.59 -1.49 -17.90
C SER A 101 1.31 -2.09 -16.51
N ILE A 102 1.58 -3.37 -16.30
CA ILE A 102 1.35 -4.07 -15.02
C ILE A 102 2.65 -4.59 -14.39
N ALA A 103 3.79 -4.33 -15.03
CA ALA A 103 5.09 -4.81 -14.59
C ALA A 103 5.50 -4.21 -13.24
N ALA A 104 5.24 -2.92 -13.02
CA ALA A 104 5.52 -2.26 -11.74
C ALA A 104 4.75 -2.90 -10.58
N GLY A 105 3.49 -3.29 -10.79
CA GLY A 105 2.70 -4.01 -9.80
C GLY A 105 3.29 -5.38 -9.45
N TYR A 106 3.77 -6.10 -10.45
CA TYR A 106 4.44 -7.37 -10.23
C TYR A 106 5.77 -7.20 -9.47
N ALA A 107 6.60 -6.24 -9.87
CA ALA A 107 7.85 -5.94 -9.21
C ALA A 107 7.64 -5.56 -7.73
N LEU A 108 6.66 -4.69 -7.46
CA LEU A 108 6.32 -4.26 -6.10
C LEU A 108 5.79 -5.42 -5.24
N GLU A 109 5.03 -6.35 -5.80
CA GLU A 109 4.60 -7.54 -5.08
C GLU A 109 5.78 -8.47 -4.77
N ARG A 110 6.72 -8.64 -5.71
CA ARG A 110 7.94 -9.41 -5.48
C ARG A 110 8.81 -8.77 -4.39
N ALA A 111 8.92 -7.43 -4.38
CA ALA A 111 9.60 -6.70 -3.33
C ALA A 111 8.96 -6.92 -1.95
N ALA A 112 7.62 -6.88 -1.88
CA ALA A 112 6.90 -7.14 -0.63
C ALA A 112 7.15 -8.55 -0.08
N LEU A 113 7.22 -9.54 -0.96
CA LEU A 113 7.55 -10.93 -0.59
C LEU A 113 9.02 -11.07 -0.14
N ALA A 114 9.94 -10.32 -0.72
CA ALA A 114 11.37 -10.35 -0.38
C ALA A 114 11.69 -9.75 1.00
N LEU A 115 10.80 -8.90 1.57
CA LEU A 115 10.95 -8.38 2.94
C LEU A 115 11.04 -9.50 3.99
N GLY A 116 10.41 -10.64 3.75
CA GLY A 116 10.40 -11.78 4.66
C GLY A 116 9.78 -11.46 6.02
N HIS A 117 10.35 -12.05 7.07
CA HIS A 117 9.88 -11.90 8.46
C HIS A 117 10.74 -10.92 9.29
N ASP A 118 11.71 -10.25 8.67
CA ASP A 118 12.64 -9.34 9.36
C ASP A 118 12.04 -7.96 9.63
N VAL A 119 10.83 -7.70 9.11
CA VAL A 119 10.10 -6.46 9.32
C VAL A 119 8.73 -6.72 9.97
N ASP A 120 8.34 -5.84 10.87
CA ASP A 120 6.99 -5.86 11.46
C ASP A 120 5.95 -5.24 10.52
N SER A 121 6.37 -4.23 9.78
CA SER A 121 5.55 -3.58 8.76
C SER A 121 6.43 -2.82 7.77
N ALA A 122 5.94 -2.62 6.54
CA ALA A 122 6.60 -1.83 5.53
C ALA A 122 5.61 -1.15 4.60
N LEU A 123 5.94 0.07 4.18
CA LEU A 123 5.29 0.77 3.08
C LEU A 123 6.29 0.84 1.93
N LEU A 124 5.94 0.22 0.82
CA LEU A 124 6.67 0.29 -0.44
C LEU A 124 5.89 1.16 -1.41
N ASP A 125 6.58 2.04 -2.12
CA ASP A 125 6.04 2.88 -3.19
C ASP A 125 6.91 2.71 -4.44
N LEU A 126 6.30 2.39 -5.56
CA LEU A 126 6.95 2.36 -6.87
C LEU A 126 6.13 3.18 -7.86
N GLY A 127 6.58 4.40 -8.14
CA GLY A 127 5.92 5.28 -9.08
C GLY A 127 4.46 5.60 -8.73
N GLY A 128 4.15 5.80 -7.45
CA GLY A 128 2.80 6.12 -6.96
C GLY A 128 1.88 4.90 -6.85
N GLN A 129 2.44 3.71 -6.91
CA GLN A 129 1.77 2.49 -6.48
C GLN A 129 2.28 2.08 -5.10
N TYR A 130 1.38 1.95 -4.13
CA TYR A 130 1.72 1.65 -2.75
C TYR A 130 1.38 0.21 -2.39
N ARG A 131 2.29 -0.44 -1.66
CA ARG A 131 2.09 -1.75 -1.04
C ARG A 131 2.34 -1.64 0.45
N TRP A 132 1.28 -1.85 1.24
CA TRP A 132 1.36 -1.89 2.69
C TRP A 132 1.45 -3.33 3.17
N VAL A 133 2.54 -3.66 3.85
CA VAL A 133 2.78 -4.94 4.53
C VAL A 133 2.73 -4.68 6.02
N ALA A 134 1.87 -5.40 6.74
CA ALA A 134 1.78 -5.31 8.19
C ALA A 134 1.68 -6.70 8.80
N ALA A 135 2.34 -6.92 9.93
CA ALA A 135 2.15 -8.13 10.71
C ALA A 135 0.72 -8.18 11.26
N ALA A 136 0.08 -9.35 11.20
CA ALA A 136 -1.31 -9.55 11.60
C ALA A 136 -1.63 -9.14 13.05
N ALA A 137 -0.61 -9.15 13.92
CA ALA A 137 -0.77 -8.81 15.34
C ALA A 137 -1.02 -7.31 15.62
N ARG A 138 -0.84 -6.42 14.63
CA ARG A 138 -1.04 -4.98 14.81
C ARG A 138 -1.66 -4.37 13.55
N PRO A 139 -2.99 -4.32 13.46
CA PRO A 139 -3.66 -3.66 12.36
C PRO A 139 -3.34 -2.15 12.41
N THR A 140 -2.48 -1.72 11.52
CA THR A 140 -2.18 -0.32 11.29
C THR A 140 -2.66 0.03 9.88
N HIS A 141 -3.12 1.24 9.68
CA HIS A 141 -3.49 1.73 8.36
C HIS A 141 -2.54 2.84 7.90
N ARG A 142 -2.56 3.12 6.62
CA ARG A 142 -1.88 4.25 5.99
C ARG A 142 -2.88 5.04 5.17
N THR A 143 -2.83 6.34 5.28
CA THR A 143 -3.62 7.23 4.42
C THR A 143 -2.83 7.50 3.15
N VAL A 144 -3.44 7.21 2.00
CA VAL A 144 -2.86 7.45 0.68
C VAL A 144 -3.67 8.52 -0.03
N GLY A 145 -2.99 9.55 -0.53
CA GLY A 145 -3.61 10.62 -1.32
C GLY A 145 -3.88 10.16 -2.76
N ILE A 146 -5.03 10.54 -3.29
CA ILE A 146 -5.42 10.35 -4.68
C ILE A 146 -5.27 11.69 -5.39
N PRO A 147 -4.25 11.88 -6.26
CA PRO A 147 -4.01 13.15 -6.90
C PRO A 147 -5.08 13.49 -7.95
N ASP A 148 -5.32 14.79 -8.14
CA ASP A 148 -6.14 15.28 -9.24
C ASP A 148 -5.37 15.12 -10.56
N PRO A 149 -5.90 14.40 -11.56
CA PRO A 149 -5.20 14.19 -12.83
C PRO A 149 -4.93 15.48 -13.62
N ASP A 150 -5.75 16.51 -13.44
CA ASP A 150 -5.59 17.78 -14.13
C ASP A 150 -4.67 18.75 -13.37
N ASN A 151 -4.52 18.54 -12.07
CA ASN A 151 -3.61 19.31 -11.23
C ASN A 151 -3.02 18.44 -10.12
N THR A 152 -1.89 17.79 -10.38
CA THR A 152 -1.22 16.86 -9.46
C THR A 152 -0.76 17.47 -8.13
N LEU A 153 -0.79 18.79 -7.99
CA LEU A 153 -0.56 19.49 -6.70
C LEU A 153 -1.82 19.50 -5.82
N ARG A 154 -2.95 19.04 -6.34
CA ARG A 154 -4.22 18.92 -5.61
C ARG A 154 -4.56 17.45 -5.39
N MET A 155 -5.25 17.18 -4.29
CA MET A 155 -5.83 15.86 -4.03
C MET A 155 -7.31 15.86 -4.38
N LEU A 156 -7.75 14.83 -5.09
CA LEU A 156 -9.18 14.53 -5.29
C LEU A 156 -9.80 13.95 -4.03
N ALA A 157 -9.07 13.07 -3.37
CA ALA A 157 -9.50 12.33 -2.19
C ALA A 157 -8.27 11.77 -1.46
N SER A 158 -8.49 11.19 -0.30
CA SER A 158 -7.56 10.27 0.34
C SER A 158 -8.29 9.00 0.73
N VAL A 159 -7.56 7.89 0.82
CA VAL A 159 -8.10 6.58 1.16
C VAL A 159 -7.23 5.89 2.20
N GLU A 160 -7.86 5.20 3.15
CA GLU A 160 -7.15 4.39 4.13
C GLU A 160 -6.83 3.00 3.58
N LEU A 161 -5.55 2.66 3.60
CA LEU A 161 -5.02 1.35 3.22
C LEU A 161 -4.74 0.54 4.50
N HIS A 162 -5.57 -0.47 4.77
CA HIS A 162 -5.47 -1.33 5.95
C HIS A 162 -4.60 -2.58 5.72
N GLY A 163 -4.10 -2.77 4.53
CA GLY A 163 -3.28 -3.87 4.05
C GLY A 163 -3.41 -3.98 2.54
N GLY A 164 -2.58 -4.81 1.91
CA GLY A 164 -2.63 -4.96 0.48
C GLY A 164 -1.97 -3.82 -0.28
N SER A 165 -2.48 -3.48 -1.44
CA SER A 165 -1.93 -2.48 -2.34
C SER A 165 -2.98 -1.51 -2.84
N VAL A 166 -2.54 -0.31 -3.19
CA VAL A 166 -3.36 0.69 -3.87
C VAL A 166 -2.63 1.21 -5.10
N ARG A 167 -3.35 1.30 -6.21
CA ARG A 167 -2.86 1.90 -7.46
C ARG A 167 -3.88 2.89 -7.99
N THR A 168 -3.40 4.08 -8.34
CA THR A 168 -4.17 5.07 -9.09
C THR A 168 -3.66 5.12 -10.53
N GLN A 169 -4.58 4.96 -11.47
CA GLN A 169 -4.36 5.26 -12.89
C GLN A 169 -5.22 6.45 -13.28
N SER A 170 -4.67 7.35 -14.08
CA SER A 170 -5.37 8.57 -14.47
C SER A 170 -5.02 9.00 -15.90
N GLN A 171 -5.91 9.77 -16.50
CA GLN A 171 -5.68 10.39 -17.80
C GLN A 171 -6.10 11.86 -17.73
N ARG A 172 -5.23 12.73 -18.24
CA ARG A 172 -5.53 14.16 -18.40
C ARG A 172 -6.48 14.35 -19.58
N ASN A 173 -7.28 15.40 -19.51
CA ASN A 173 -8.18 15.78 -20.60
C ASN A 173 -9.08 14.62 -21.06
N ALA A 174 -9.54 13.79 -20.15
CA ALA A 174 -10.43 12.68 -20.46
C ALA A 174 -11.68 13.20 -21.18
N PRO A 175 -12.18 12.49 -22.21
CA PRO A 175 -13.44 12.84 -22.84
C PRO A 175 -14.58 12.88 -21.81
N ARG A 176 -15.61 13.69 -22.09
CA ARG A 176 -16.78 13.77 -21.20
C ARG A 176 -17.42 12.41 -21.04
N GLY A 177 -17.64 11.99 -19.79
CA GLY A 177 -18.21 10.67 -19.45
C GLY A 177 -17.16 9.56 -19.31
N ALA A 178 -15.90 9.76 -19.74
CA ALA A 178 -14.85 8.81 -19.46
C ALA A 178 -14.30 8.97 -18.02
N ALA A 179 -13.75 7.89 -17.47
CA ALA A 179 -13.04 7.97 -16.21
C ALA A 179 -11.79 8.85 -16.34
N ARG A 180 -11.61 9.80 -15.43
CA ARG A 180 -10.44 10.66 -15.32
C ARG A 180 -9.37 10.06 -14.43
N SER A 181 -9.80 9.39 -13.37
CA SER A 181 -8.95 8.74 -12.40
C SER A 181 -9.65 7.50 -11.83
N VAL A 182 -8.94 6.41 -11.71
CA VAL A 182 -9.38 5.18 -11.05
C VAL A 182 -8.32 4.74 -10.06
N THR A 183 -8.72 4.60 -8.82
CA THR A 183 -7.89 4.05 -7.73
C THR A 183 -8.45 2.69 -7.33
N VAL A 184 -7.64 1.66 -7.38
CA VAL A 184 -8.01 0.30 -6.98
C VAL A 184 -7.22 -0.11 -5.76
N LEU A 185 -7.93 -0.62 -4.75
CA LEU A 185 -7.36 -1.31 -3.60
C LEU A 185 -7.56 -2.80 -3.80
N ALA A 186 -6.49 -3.58 -3.64
CA ALA A 186 -6.47 -5.03 -3.83
C ALA A 186 -5.55 -5.70 -2.80
N PRO A 187 -5.66 -7.02 -2.59
CA PRO A 187 -4.79 -7.75 -1.68
C PRO A 187 -3.31 -7.70 -2.07
N ASP A 188 -3.01 -7.60 -3.37
CA ASP A 188 -1.66 -7.57 -3.91
C ASP A 188 -1.46 -6.47 -4.96
N ALA A 189 -0.19 -6.15 -5.24
CA ALA A 189 0.17 -5.02 -6.09
C ALA A 189 -0.06 -5.31 -7.59
N LEU A 190 0.10 -6.53 -8.04
CA LEU A 190 -0.16 -6.90 -9.43
C LEU A 190 -1.64 -6.74 -9.78
N THR A 191 -2.52 -7.25 -8.91
CA THR A 191 -3.97 -7.12 -9.05
C THR A 191 -4.42 -5.66 -9.03
N ALA A 192 -3.94 -4.86 -8.06
CA ALA A 192 -4.27 -3.44 -7.98
C ALA A 192 -3.90 -2.69 -9.27
N ASN A 193 -2.70 -2.94 -9.80
CA ASN A 193 -2.22 -2.28 -11.02
C ASN A 193 -3.02 -2.70 -12.26
N ALA A 194 -3.23 -3.99 -12.42
CA ALA A 194 -3.92 -4.54 -13.59
C ALA A 194 -5.38 -4.03 -13.66
N TRP A 195 -6.10 -4.04 -12.54
CA TRP A 195 -7.48 -3.57 -12.50
C TRP A 195 -7.62 -2.05 -12.53
N ALA A 196 -6.66 -1.28 -11.99
CA ALA A 196 -6.68 0.18 -12.14
C ALA A 196 -6.60 0.59 -13.63
N ALA A 197 -5.70 -0.02 -14.40
CA ALA A 197 -5.58 0.21 -15.83
C ALA A 197 -6.83 -0.25 -16.59
N THR A 198 -7.39 -1.42 -16.23
CA THR A 198 -8.58 -1.99 -16.84
C THR A 198 -9.81 -1.09 -16.60
N PHE A 199 -10.05 -0.69 -15.38
CA PHE A 199 -11.21 0.13 -15.03
C PHE A 199 -11.10 1.56 -15.57
N LEU A 200 -9.89 2.10 -15.72
CA LEU A 200 -9.71 3.38 -16.40
C LEU A 200 -10.22 3.31 -17.86
N ALA A 201 -9.98 2.19 -18.54
CA ALA A 201 -10.48 1.96 -19.90
C ALA A 201 -11.98 1.68 -19.96
N LEU A 202 -12.55 0.98 -18.95
CA LEU A 202 -13.95 0.60 -18.90
C LEU A 202 -14.88 1.72 -18.39
N GLY A 203 -14.34 2.72 -17.68
CA GLY A 203 -15.10 3.82 -17.09
C GLY A 203 -15.65 3.54 -15.68
N CYS A 204 -16.11 4.60 -15.00
CA CYS A 204 -16.49 4.56 -13.60
C CYS A 204 -17.67 3.64 -13.31
N ASP A 205 -18.68 3.57 -14.15
CA ASP A 205 -19.86 2.75 -13.89
C ASP A 205 -19.51 1.26 -13.85
N ARG A 206 -18.65 0.80 -14.75
CA ARG A 206 -18.16 -0.59 -14.76
C ARG A 206 -17.22 -0.85 -13.59
N ALA A 207 -16.36 0.11 -13.24
CA ALA A 207 -15.44 0.01 -12.11
C ALA A 207 -16.19 -0.13 -10.77
N LEU A 208 -17.26 0.66 -10.56
CA LEU A 208 -18.02 0.69 -9.32
C LEU A 208 -19.01 -0.49 -9.17
N THR A 209 -19.38 -1.13 -10.26
CA THR A 209 -20.25 -2.33 -10.28
C THR A 209 -19.47 -3.64 -10.44
N ASN A 210 -18.14 -3.60 -10.28
CA ASN A 210 -17.30 -4.78 -10.41
C ASN A 210 -17.67 -5.88 -9.42
N ARG A 211 -17.46 -7.14 -9.80
CA ARG A 211 -17.71 -8.35 -9.00
C ARG A 211 -16.44 -9.03 -8.51
N GLU A 212 -15.29 -8.40 -8.70
CA GLU A 212 -13.97 -8.99 -8.42
C GLU A 212 -13.55 -8.86 -6.94
N GLY A 213 -14.42 -8.35 -6.07
CA GLY A 213 -14.12 -8.12 -4.66
C GLY A 213 -13.07 -7.01 -4.42
N LEU A 214 -12.91 -6.10 -5.39
CA LEU A 214 -11.98 -4.99 -5.32
C LEU A 214 -12.68 -3.74 -4.78
N SER A 215 -11.95 -2.95 -4.00
CA SER A 215 -12.43 -1.63 -3.58
C SER A 215 -11.92 -0.57 -4.55
N VAL A 216 -12.83 0.30 -5.01
CA VAL A 216 -12.53 1.27 -6.08
C VAL A 216 -12.96 2.67 -5.70
N VAL A 217 -12.11 3.66 -5.98
CA VAL A 217 -12.46 5.09 -6.06
C VAL A 217 -12.33 5.51 -7.51
N CYS A 218 -13.37 6.12 -8.07
CA CYS A 218 -13.39 6.55 -9.46
C CYS A 218 -13.85 8.00 -9.57
N ALA A 219 -13.18 8.77 -10.42
CA ALA A 219 -13.52 10.16 -10.74
C ALA A 219 -13.79 10.32 -12.23
N ASP A 220 -14.91 10.97 -12.55
CA ASP A 220 -15.32 11.37 -13.90
C ASP A 220 -15.96 12.75 -13.90
N SER A 221 -16.74 13.10 -14.93
CA SER A 221 -17.46 14.38 -15.01
C SER A 221 -18.60 14.50 -14.01
N ALA A 222 -19.07 13.39 -13.40
CA ALA A 222 -20.10 13.39 -12.36
C ALA A 222 -19.51 13.55 -10.95
N GLY A 223 -18.19 13.53 -10.80
CA GLY A 223 -17.51 13.70 -9.53
C GLY A 223 -16.73 12.47 -9.08
N VAL A 224 -16.42 12.41 -7.78
CA VAL A 224 -15.71 11.29 -7.14
C VAL A 224 -16.72 10.35 -6.51
N ARG A 225 -16.65 9.08 -6.86
CA ARG A 225 -17.52 8.00 -6.37
C ARG A 225 -16.67 6.81 -5.94
N TRP A 226 -17.17 5.97 -5.05
CA TRP A 226 -16.45 4.78 -4.59
C TRP A 226 -17.39 3.62 -4.27
N THR A 227 -16.83 2.42 -4.17
CA THR A 227 -17.54 1.20 -3.78
C THR A 227 -17.91 1.23 -2.28
N SER A 228 -18.98 0.54 -1.90
CA SER A 228 -19.58 0.59 -0.55
C SER A 228 -18.58 0.24 0.58
N GLU A 229 -17.62 -0.65 0.31
CA GLU A 229 -16.60 -1.09 1.26
C GLU A 229 -15.66 0.05 1.70
N LEU A 230 -15.63 1.14 0.94
CA LEU A 230 -14.82 2.33 1.22
C LEU A 230 -15.59 3.46 1.91
N GLN A 231 -16.86 3.27 2.26
CA GLN A 231 -17.74 4.32 2.79
C GLN A 231 -17.11 5.15 3.93
N ASN A 232 -16.39 4.50 4.85
CA ASN A 232 -15.76 5.13 6.00
C ASN A 232 -14.22 5.23 5.87
N ARG A 233 -13.68 4.98 4.67
CA ARG A 233 -12.24 4.95 4.42
C ARG A 233 -11.79 5.99 3.39
N VAL A 234 -12.73 6.65 2.73
CA VAL A 234 -12.46 7.73 1.77
C VAL A 234 -12.79 9.06 2.41
N SER A 235 -11.87 10.01 2.30
CA SER A 235 -12.05 11.40 2.72
C SER A 235 -11.86 12.32 1.53
N LEU A 236 -12.81 13.23 1.33
CA LEU A 236 -12.68 14.31 0.34
C LEU A 236 -11.98 15.51 0.97
N PRO A 237 -11.17 16.27 0.20
CA PRO A 237 -10.60 17.50 0.70
C PRO A 237 -11.69 18.47 1.11
N ALA A 238 -11.50 19.21 2.20
CA ALA A 238 -12.43 20.25 2.61
C ALA A 238 -12.64 21.21 1.43
N ALA A 239 -13.92 21.52 1.13
CA ALA A 239 -14.23 22.56 0.17
C ALA A 239 -13.54 23.85 0.63
N ARG A 240 -12.63 24.39 -0.18
CA ARG A 240 -12.10 25.72 0.11
C ARG A 240 -13.27 26.66 -0.03
N GLY A 241 -13.64 27.34 1.06
CA GLY A 241 -14.58 28.45 0.97
C GLY A 241 -14.11 29.48 -0.07
N PRO A 242 -15.04 30.22 -0.62
CA PRO A 242 -14.77 31.24 -1.63
C PRO A 242 -13.80 32.30 -1.14
#